data_8bf0e88820a849f49f7a7902608860a9
#
_entry.id   8bf0e88820a849f49f7a7902608860a9
#
_cell.length_a   1.000
_cell.length_b   1.000
_cell.length_c   1.000
_cell.angle_alpha   90.00
_cell.angle_beta   90.00
_cell.angle_gamma   90.00
#
_symmetry.space_group_name_H-M   'P 1'
#
loop_
_entity.id
_entity.type
_entity.pdbx_description
1 polymer ?
#
loop_
_entity_poly.entity_id
_entity_poly.type
_entity_poly.pdbx_seq_one_letter_code
_entity_poly.pdbx_strand_id
1 'polypeptide(L)'
;MTSPLAVSLVIPAFNEETTIERCLLAALRQTQAPREIIVVDNRSTDGTAAVVRSLAESHPGAGIRILRQFDAQGLVPTRNAGFAEARGDVIGRIDADSVIAPDWVANVSRAMGDPTVGAVTGPVTYYDVPLFGSSPVSDDLVRRTLWHLGKRRCPFVYGSNMAIRAQAWQAIEDSACLDHDDVLHEDIDLAVHLKQTGIRVAYVPRMRAGVSARRLDSSPSSFRAYTHRFNATYESHGIDHWTLRAPRHLLQGLFWGLRSASSLTSSAARTAEDDFGLSRRV
;
A
#
# COMPACT_ATOMS: atom_id res chain seq x y z
N MET A 1 33.34 -1.68 1.12
CA MET A 1 31.93 -1.54 1.52
C MET A 1 31.21 -0.88 0.35
N THR A 2 30.23 -1.55 -0.25
CA THR A 2 29.41 -0.93 -1.31
C THR A 2 28.57 0.18 -0.69
N SER A 3 28.49 1.32 -1.36
CA SER A 3 27.59 2.41 -0.94
C SER A 3 26.15 1.90 -0.79
N PRO A 4 25.39 2.40 0.18
CA PRO A 4 23.98 2.03 0.31
C PRO A 4 23.23 2.41 -0.97
N LEU A 5 22.30 1.54 -1.39
CA LEU A 5 21.47 1.77 -2.57
C LEU A 5 20.59 3.00 -2.38
N ALA A 6 20.50 3.81 -3.43
CA ALA A 6 19.64 4.98 -3.46
C ALA A 6 18.17 4.55 -3.67
N VAL A 7 17.28 4.94 -2.74
CA VAL A 7 15.86 4.60 -2.78
C VAL A 7 15.05 5.83 -3.15
N SER A 8 14.29 5.79 -4.25
CA SER A 8 13.24 6.76 -4.57
C SER A 8 11.92 6.28 -3.95
N LEU A 9 11.21 7.15 -3.23
CA LEU A 9 9.87 6.85 -2.74
C LEU A 9 8.84 7.40 -3.74
N VAL A 10 7.92 6.56 -4.19
CA VAL A 10 6.80 6.90 -5.07
C VAL A 10 5.50 6.75 -4.28
N ILE A 11 4.70 7.81 -4.28
CA ILE A 11 3.46 7.92 -3.51
C ILE A 11 2.33 8.34 -4.47
N PRO A 12 1.55 7.39 -5.01
CA PRO A 12 0.34 7.72 -5.76
C PRO A 12 -0.67 8.42 -4.85
N ALA A 13 -1.28 9.52 -5.33
CA ALA A 13 -2.23 10.29 -4.55
C ALA A 13 -3.44 10.72 -5.38
N PHE A 14 -4.63 10.59 -4.81
CA PHE A 14 -5.89 11.13 -5.33
C PHE A 14 -6.82 11.48 -4.17
N ASN A 15 -7.04 12.76 -3.92
CA ASN A 15 -7.86 13.28 -2.84
C ASN A 15 -7.41 12.76 -1.46
N GLU A 16 -6.17 13.04 -1.10
CA GLU A 16 -5.50 12.57 0.12
C GLU A 16 -5.08 13.72 1.06
N GLU A 17 -5.74 14.88 0.95
CA GLU A 17 -5.45 16.08 1.76
C GLU A 17 -5.30 15.79 3.25
N THR A 18 -6.12 14.88 3.78
CA THR A 18 -6.16 14.57 5.22
C THR A 18 -5.07 13.57 5.68
N THR A 19 -4.40 12.88 4.77
CA THR A 19 -3.48 11.77 5.09
C THR A 19 -2.06 12.01 4.59
N ILE A 20 -1.91 12.71 3.46
CA ILE A 20 -0.63 12.86 2.75
C ILE A 20 0.45 13.56 3.59
N GLU A 21 0.10 14.51 4.44
CA GLU A 21 1.06 15.18 5.33
C GLU A 21 1.76 14.19 6.25
N ARG A 22 0.98 13.34 6.93
CA ARG A 22 1.52 12.33 7.85
C ARG A 22 2.40 11.31 7.11
N CYS A 23 2.01 10.91 5.90
CA CYS A 23 2.79 10.03 5.04
C CYS A 23 4.15 10.66 4.70
N LEU A 24 4.17 11.91 4.25
CA LEU A 24 5.39 12.65 3.92
C LEU A 24 6.28 12.88 5.14
N LEU A 25 5.70 13.23 6.29
CA LEU A 25 6.47 13.38 7.53
C LEU A 25 7.14 12.07 7.97
N ALA A 26 6.49 10.91 7.76
CA ALA A 26 7.11 9.61 8.01
C ALA A 26 8.27 9.33 7.03
N ALA A 27 8.13 9.71 5.77
CA ALA A 27 9.18 9.60 4.75
C ALA A 27 10.37 10.54 5.04
N LEU A 28 10.12 11.73 5.55
CA LEU A 28 11.15 12.69 5.94
C LEU A 28 11.96 12.28 7.18
N ARG A 29 11.35 11.51 8.10
CA ARG A 29 11.97 11.06 9.36
C ARG A 29 12.74 9.75 9.24
N GLN A 30 13.08 9.33 8.02
CA GLN A 30 13.85 8.10 7.82
C GLN A 30 15.28 8.21 8.32
N THR A 31 15.78 7.15 8.97
CA THR A 31 17.19 7.08 9.46
C THR A 31 18.21 7.05 8.33
N GLN A 32 17.81 6.53 7.16
CA GLN A 32 18.50 6.69 5.89
C GLN A 32 17.55 7.49 5.00
N ALA A 33 17.93 8.71 4.65
CA ALA A 33 17.11 9.56 3.79
C ALA A 33 16.86 8.88 2.43
N PRO A 34 15.64 8.91 1.91
CA PRO A 34 15.41 8.55 0.52
C PRO A 34 16.15 9.52 -0.41
N ARG A 35 16.50 9.08 -1.59
CA ARG A 35 17.10 9.94 -2.64
C ARG A 35 16.16 11.06 -3.06
N GLU A 36 14.88 10.75 -3.14
CA GLU A 36 13.78 11.65 -3.50
C GLU A 36 12.46 11.07 -3.04
N ILE A 37 11.46 11.94 -2.94
CA ILE A 37 10.07 11.57 -2.65
C ILE A 37 9.20 12.13 -3.79
N ILE A 38 8.60 11.25 -4.57
CA ILE A 38 7.77 11.59 -5.73
C ILE A 38 6.31 11.35 -5.35
N VAL A 39 5.56 12.41 -5.15
CA VAL A 39 4.10 12.32 -5.04
C VAL A 39 3.50 12.46 -6.42
N VAL A 40 2.76 11.46 -6.87
CA VAL A 40 2.09 11.47 -8.16
C VAL A 40 0.62 11.81 -7.96
N ASP A 41 0.27 13.05 -8.24
CA ASP A 41 -1.10 13.57 -8.12
C ASP A 41 -1.92 13.23 -9.36
N ASN A 42 -2.92 12.35 -9.19
CA ASN A 42 -3.79 11.91 -10.27
C ASN A 42 -5.12 12.65 -10.26
N ARG A 43 -5.07 13.96 -10.60
CA ARG A 43 -6.26 14.83 -10.70
C ARG A 43 -6.98 15.07 -9.37
N SER A 44 -6.26 15.23 -8.27
CA SER A 44 -6.90 15.63 -7.01
C SER A 44 -7.64 16.95 -7.14
N THR A 45 -8.81 17.03 -6.53
CA THR A 45 -9.69 18.20 -6.50
C THR A 45 -9.72 18.87 -5.13
N ASP A 46 -9.07 18.28 -4.12
CA ASP A 46 -8.91 18.79 -2.76
C ASP A 46 -7.55 19.50 -2.56
N GLY A 47 -7.16 19.73 -1.32
CA GLY A 47 -5.90 20.37 -0.93
C GLY A 47 -4.65 19.50 -1.07
N THR A 48 -4.72 18.27 -1.55
CA THR A 48 -3.57 17.33 -1.63
C THR A 48 -2.32 17.98 -2.21
N ALA A 49 -2.43 18.59 -3.39
CA ALA A 49 -1.28 19.20 -4.06
C ALA A 49 -0.73 20.44 -3.31
N ALA A 50 -1.58 21.15 -2.56
CA ALA A 50 -1.15 22.29 -1.75
C ALA A 50 -0.33 21.82 -0.54
N VAL A 51 -0.77 20.78 0.14
CA VAL A 51 -0.04 20.16 1.27
C VAL A 51 1.34 19.67 0.83
N VAL A 52 1.43 18.97 -0.31
CA VAL A 52 2.71 18.48 -0.83
C VAL A 52 3.68 19.63 -1.15
N ARG A 53 3.21 20.70 -1.80
CA ARG A 53 4.04 21.87 -2.11
C ARG A 53 4.54 22.56 -0.85
N SER A 54 3.68 22.78 0.14
CA SER A 54 4.05 23.40 1.42
C SER A 54 5.16 22.60 2.14
N LEU A 55 5.06 21.27 2.14
CA LEU A 55 6.11 20.41 2.70
C LEU A 55 7.41 20.43 1.88
N ALA A 56 7.33 20.48 0.56
CA ALA A 56 8.50 20.60 -0.30
C ALA A 56 9.25 21.94 -0.08
N GLU A 57 8.51 23.04 0.07
CA GLU A 57 9.06 24.37 0.36
C GLU A 57 9.72 24.45 1.74
N SER A 58 9.09 23.81 2.75
CA SER A 58 9.64 23.78 4.11
C SER A 58 10.81 22.80 4.30
N HIS A 59 11.02 21.86 3.36
CA HIS A 59 12.09 20.86 3.38
C HIS A 59 12.88 20.81 2.05
N PRO A 60 13.53 21.89 1.61
CA PRO A 60 14.11 21.99 0.26
C PRO A 60 15.20 20.96 -0.02
N GLY A 61 15.87 20.43 1.04
CA GLY A 61 16.90 19.39 0.91
C GLY A 61 16.37 17.95 0.79
N ALA A 62 15.07 17.73 0.96
CA ALA A 62 14.50 16.38 1.01
C ALA A 62 14.14 15.80 -0.36
N GLY A 63 14.26 16.58 -1.43
CA GLY A 63 13.96 16.12 -2.78
C GLY A 63 12.50 15.74 -3.01
N ILE A 64 11.57 16.38 -2.29
CA ILE A 64 10.12 16.18 -2.50
C ILE A 64 9.75 16.88 -3.81
N ARG A 65 9.09 16.14 -4.69
CA ARG A 65 8.51 16.69 -5.91
C ARG A 65 7.14 16.11 -6.20
N ILE A 66 6.28 16.94 -6.79
CA ILE A 66 4.95 16.55 -7.23
C ILE A 66 4.97 16.35 -8.74
N LEU A 67 4.53 15.18 -9.16
CA LEU A 67 4.28 14.84 -10.55
C LEU A 67 2.78 14.82 -10.78
N ARG A 68 2.30 15.52 -11.81
CA ARG A 68 0.89 15.51 -12.19
C ARG A 68 0.65 14.51 -13.30
N GLN A 69 -0.24 13.56 -13.04
CA GLN A 69 -0.66 12.57 -14.01
C GLN A 69 -2.09 12.87 -14.48
N PHE A 70 -2.22 13.31 -15.73
CA PHE A 70 -3.50 13.69 -16.31
C PHE A 70 -3.98 12.79 -17.46
N ASP A 71 -3.10 11.93 -18.01
CA ASP A 71 -3.40 11.13 -19.20
C ASP A 71 -4.45 10.06 -18.92
N ALA A 72 -4.36 9.41 -17.75
CA ALA A 72 -5.31 8.39 -17.34
C ALA A 72 -5.61 8.48 -15.85
N GLN A 73 -6.88 8.26 -15.49
CA GLN A 73 -7.31 8.15 -14.09
C GLN A 73 -7.06 6.71 -13.60
N GLY A 74 -6.57 6.55 -12.39
CA GLY A 74 -6.42 5.25 -11.76
C GLY A 74 -5.06 5.02 -11.11
N LEU A 75 -4.98 3.97 -10.29
CA LEU A 75 -3.78 3.67 -9.51
C LEU A 75 -2.62 3.19 -10.38
N VAL A 76 -2.91 2.35 -11.37
CA VAL A 76 -1.89 1.80 -12.29
C VAL A 76 -1.14 2.90 -13.06
N PRO A 77 -1.80 3.80 -13.82
CA PRO A 77 -1.11 4.85 -14.54
C PRO A 77 -0.38 5.82 -13.61
N THR A 78 -0.95 6.08 -12.42
CA THR A 78 -0.33 6.95 -11.41
C THR A 78 0.97 6.35 -10.88
N ARG A 79 0.97 5.07 -10.51
CA ARG A 79 2.16 4.36 -10.06
C ARG A 79 3.21 4.28 -11.17
N ASN A 80 2.81 3.91 -12.39
CA ASN A 80 3.73 3.75 -13.51
C ASN A 80 4.43 5.08 -13.85
N ALA A 81 3.70 6.20 -13.86
CA ALA A 81 4.28 7.53 -14.06
C ALA A 81 5.36 7.85 -12.99
N GLY A 82 5.08 7.52 -11.73
CA GLY A 82 6.05 7.70 -10.66
C GLY A 82 7.28 6.79 -10.78
N PHE A 83 7.08 5.54 -11.20
CA PHE A 83 8.17 4.58 -11.39
C PHE A 83 9.08 4.98 -12.56
N ALA A 84 8.51 5.46 -13.66
CA ALA A 84 9.26 5.96 -14.81
C ALA A 84 10.14 7.19 -14.47
N GLU A 85 9.69 8.01 -13.53
CA GLU A 85 10.38 9.23 -13.10
C GLU A 85 11.39 9.01 -11.96
N ALA A 86 11.41 7.81 -11.35
CA ALA A 86 12.29 7.50 -10.24
C ALA A 86 13.75 7.37 -10.66
N ARG A 87 14.67 7.99 -9.90
CA ARG A 87 16.11 8.09 -10.21
C ARG A 87 16.96 7.24 -9.28
N GLY A 88 16.37 6.53 -8.33
CA GLY A 88 17.05 5.64 -7.41
C GLY A 88 17.35 4.28 -8.02
N ASP A 89 18.28 3.56 -7.42
CA ASP A 89 18.57 2.16 -7.76
C ASP A 89 17.39 1.25 -7.43
N VAL A 90 16.58 1.68 -6.45
CA VAL A 90 15.41 1.00 -5.93
C VAL A 90 14.25 1.99 -5.87
N ILE A 91 13.09 1.56 -6.30
CA ILE A 91 11.84 2.30 -6.27
C ILE A 91 10.99 1.73 -5.14
N GLY A 92 10.80 2.49 -4.05
CA GLY A 92 9.85 2.16 -2.99
C GLY A 92 8.47 2.71 -3.32
N ARG A 93 7.42 1.91 -3.17
CA ARG A 93 6.04 2.38 -3.30
C ARG A 93 5.31 2.22 -1.98
N ILE A 94 4.66 3.29 -1.56
CA ILE A 94 3.77 3.36 -0.41
C ILE A 94 2.51 4.13 -0.80
N ASP A 95 1.40 3.88 -0.12
CA ASP A 95 0.16 4.62 -0.36
C ASP A 95 0.20 5.99 0.37
N ALA A 96 -0.60 6.95 -0.08
CA ALA A 96 -0.66 8.31 0.47
C ALA A 96 -1.19 8.37 1.92
N ASP A 97 -1.78 7.29 2.41
CA ASP A 97 -2.19 7.11 3.81
C ASP A 97 -1.20 6.26 4.63
N SER A 98 -0.08 5.83 4.03
CA SER A 98 0.90 4.98 4.71
C SER A 98 1.79 5.76 5.68
N VAL A 99 2.13 5.13 6.80
CA VAL A 99 3.11 5.61 7.79
C VAL A 99 4.21 4.57 7.91
N ILE A 100 5.33 4.79 7.25
CA ILE A 100 6.46 3.85 7.26
C ILE A 100 7.30 3.99 8.53
N ALA A 101 7.84 2.87 9.01
CA ALA A 101 8.73 2.86 10.18
C ALA A 101 10.01 3.68 9.89
N PRO A 102 10.64 4.30 10.91
CA PRO A 102 11.81 5.18 10.71
C PRO A 102 13.01 4.53 10.03
N ASP A 103 13.11 3.22 10.07
CA ASP A 103 14.19 2.43 9.47
C ASP A 103 13.79 1.72 8.16
N TRP A 104 12.64 2.11 7.56
CA TRP A 104 12.09 1.46 6.39
C TRP A 104 13.05 1.52 5.19
N VAL A 105 13.54 2.72 4.83
CA VAL A 105 14.48 2.92 3.71
C VAL A 105 15.78 2.15 3.94
N ALA A 106 16.32 2.18 5.16
CA ALA A 106 17.51 1.44 5.51
C ALA A 106 17.32 -0.09 5.40
N ASN A 107 16.14 -0.60 5.77
CA ASN A 107 15.82 -2.02 5.65
C ASN A 107 15.64 -2.45 4.19
N VAL A 108 15.03 -1.60 3.35
CA VAL A 108 14.94 -1.80 1.90
C VAL A 108 16.36 -1.86 1.29
N SER A 109 17.18 -0.84 1.54
CA SER A 109 18.55 -0.77 1.01
C SER A 109 19.38 -1.99 1.42
N ARG A 110 19.27 -2.42 2.68
CA ARG A 110 19.96 -3.61 3.19
C ARG A 110 19.48 -4.89 2.51
N ALA A 111 18.17 -5.10 2.38
CA ALA A 111 17.61 -6.30 1.77
C ALA A 111 17.94 -6.39 0.28
N MET A 112 17.95 -5.25 -0.40
CA MET A 112 18.35 -5.12 -1.80
C MET A 112 19.88 -5.17 -1.99
N GLY A 113 20.69 -5.20 -0.93
CA GLY A 113 22.13 -5.47 -1.00
C GLY A 113 22.44 -6.86 -1.55
N ASP A 114 21.52 -7.83 -1.44
CA ASP A 114 21.57 -9.10 -2.17
C ASP A 114 21.17 -8.86 -3.64
N PRO A 115 22.09 -8.99 -4.63
CA PRO A 115 21.80 -8.71 -6.03
C PRO A 115 20.78 -9.68 -6.64
N THR A 116 20.51 -10.82 -6.01
CA THR A 116 19.50 -11.78 -6.46
C THR A 116 18.07 -11.35 -6.12
N VAL A 117 17.90 -10.36 -5.22
CA VAL A 117 16.60 -9.82 -4.83
C VAL A 117 16.22 -8.68 -5.77
N GLY A 118 15.15 -8.84 -6.52
CA GLY A 118 14.64 -7.82 -7.42
C GLY A 118 13.48 -7.00 -6.84
N ALA A 119 12.73 -7.56 -5.88
CA ALA A 119 11.68 -6.85 -5.18
C ALA A 119 11.55 -7.31 -3.72
N VAL A 120 11.04 -6.44 -2.86
CA VAL A 120 10.74 -6.72 -1.45
C VAL A 120 9.36 -6.23 -1.08
N THR A 121 8.76 -6.91 -0.11
CA THR A 121 7.54 -6.46 0.58
C THR A 121 7.69 -6.75 2.07
N GLY A 122 6.89 -6.08 2.89
CA GLY A 122 6.97 -6.22 4.34
C GLY A 122 5.59 -6.20 5.01
N PRO A 123 5.53 -6.31 6.35
CA PRO A 123 4.28 -6.31 7.08
C PRO A 123 3.56 -4.96 6.97
N VAL A 124 2.23 -5.05 6.91
CA VAL A 124 1.32 -3.90 6.90
C VAL A 124 0.40 -4.03 8.12
N THR A 125 0.28 -2.98 8.92
CA THR A 125 -0.61 -2.90 10.08
C THR A 125 -1.64 -1.79 9.90
N TYR A 126 -2.83 -1.94 10.49
CA TYR A 126 -3.85 -0.90 10.46
C TYR A 126 -3.74 -0.04 11.72
N TYR A 127 -3.47 1.27 11.55
CA TYR A 127 -3.23 2.17 12.71
C TYR A 127 -4.50 2.76 13.31
N ASP A 128 -5.61 2.70 12.60
CA ASP A 128 -6.91 3.27 12.96
C ASP A 128 -7.95 2.23 13.44
N VAL A 129 -7.57 0.96 13.55
CA VAL A 129 -8.41 -0.11 14.09
C VAL A 129 -7.77 -0.68 15.37
N PRO A 130 -8.29 -0.35 16.56
CA PRO A 130 -7.70 -0.77 17.84
C PRO A 130 -7.53 -2.28 17.99
N LEU A 131 -8.44 -3.07 17.40
CA LEU A 131 -8.44 -4.53 17.50
C LEU A 131 -7.30 -5.19 16.71
N PHE A 132 -6.81 -4.53 15.65
CA PHE A 132 -5.72 -5.02 14.79
C PHE A 132 -4.36 -4.38 15.10
N GLY A 133 -4.33 -3.29 15.87
CA GLY A 133 -3.11 -2.61 16.31
C GLY A 133 -2.49 -3.16 17.58
N SER A 134 -3.18 -4.08 18.29
CA SER A 134 -2.78 -4.50 19.62
C SER A 134 -1.62 -5.48 19.68
N SER A 135 -1.21 -6.10 18.57
CA SER A 135 0.03 -6.90 18.52
C SER A 135 0.61 -6.95 17.10
N PRO A 136 1.57 -6.05 16.79
CA PRO A 136 2.29 -6.07 15.50
C PRO A 136 2.97 -7.41 15.21
N VAL A 137 3.31 -8.17 16.25
CA VAL A 137 4.01 -9.45 16.13
C VAL A 137 3.09 -10.57 15.61
N SER A 138 1.84 -10.62 16.08
CA SER A 138 0.89 -11.66 15.63
C SER A 138 0.43 -11.41 14.20
N ASP A 139 0.22 -10.16 13.80
CA ASP A 139 -0.16 -9.79 12.44
C ASP A 139 1.00 -10.08 11.46
N ASP A 140 2.24 -9.75 11.81
CA ASP A 140 3.42 -10.09 11.01
C ASP A 140 3.59 -11.60 10.84
N LEU A 141 3.39 -12.39 11.90
CA LEU A 141 3.49 -13.85 11.82
C LEU A 141 2.45 -14.44 10.86
N VAL A 142 1.20 -14.00 10.93
CA VAL A 142 0.13 -14.45 10.03
C VAL A 142 0.46 -14.06 8.58
N ARG A 143 0.80 -12.80 8.31
CA ARG A 143 1.13 -12.31 6.97
C ARG A 143 2.36 -13.00 6.39
N ARG A 144 3.39 -13.17 7.19
CA ARG A 144 4.61 -13.89 6.81
C ARG A 144 4.31 -15.34 6.48
N THR A 145 3.48 -16.01 7.27
CA THR A 145 3.07 -17.39 7.01
C THR A 145 2.28 -17.50 5.70
N LEU A 146 1.29 -16.63 5.51
CA LEU A 146 0.52 -16.56 4.26
C LEU A 146 1.41 -16.28 3.05
N TRP A 147 2.37 -15.36 3.19
CA TRP A 147 3.32 -15.06 2.13
C TRP A 147 4.19 -16.28 1.79
N HIS A 148 4.74 -16.98 2.80
CA HIS A 148 5.56 -18.17 2.57
C HIS A 148 4.78 -19.33 1.96
N LEU A 149 3.51 -19.51 2.33
CA LEU A 149 2.65 -20.53 1.75
C LEU A 149 2.22 -20.18 0.32
N GLY A 150 1.92 -18.90 0.08
CA GLY A 150 1.39 -18.40 -1.20
C GLY A 150 2.46 -18.17 -2.28
N LYS A 151 3.67 -17.75 -1.92
CA LYS A 151 4.70 -17.24 -2.86
C LYS A 151 5.03 -18.12 -4.05
N ARG A 152 4.84 -19.44 -3.93
CA ARG A 152 5.13 -20.39 -5.03
C ARG A 152 4.00 -20.48 -6.04
N ARG A 153 2.74 -20.35 -5.60
CA ARG A 153 1.53 -20.55 -6.43
C ARG A 153 0.84 -19.22 -6.75
N CYS A 154 0.75 -18.36 -5.77
CA CYS A 154 0.03 -17.09 -5.80
C CYS A 154 0.98 -15.99 -5.31
N PRO A 155 1.91 -15.52 -6.15
CA PRO A 155 2.82 -14.47 -5.75
C PRO A 155 2.03 -13.19 -5.47
N PHE A 156 2.42 -12.46 -4.44
CA PHE A 156 1.88 -11.15 -4.15
C PHE A 156 2.93 -10.27 -3.47
N VAL A 157 2.78 -8.98 -3.61
CA VAL A 157 3.43 -7.94 -2.82
C VAL A 157 2.35 -7.06 -2.22
N TYR A 158 2.63 -6.38 -1.14
CA TYR A 158 1.71 -5.37 -0.62
C TYR A 158 2.01 -4.05 -1.31
N GLY A 159 1.13 -3.57 -2.16
CA GLY A 159 1.31 -2.32 -2.87
C GLY A 159 1.56 -1.12 -1.95
N SER A 160 0.91 -1.07 -0.79
CA SER A 160 1.14 -0.06 0.25
C SER A 160 2.48 -0.19 0.98
N ASN A 161 3.25 -1.27 0.74
CA ASN A 161 4.52 -1.55 1.41
C ASN A 161 5.42 -2.44 0.55
N MET A 162 5.99 -1.90 -0.52
CA MET A 162 6.87 -2.62 -1.42
C MET A 162 8.03 -1.77 -1.92
N ALA A 163 9.08 -2.44 -2.38
CA ALA A 163 10.12 -1.82 -3.19
C ALA A 163 10.58 -2.77 -4.29
N ILE A 164 10.98 -2.22 -5.42
CA ILE A 164 11.44 -2.95 -6.60
C ILE A 164 12.73 -2.33 -7.11
N ARG A 165 13.69 -3.13 -7.58
CA ARG A 165 14.85 -2.62 -8.31
C ARG A 165 14.41 -1.90 -9.58
N ALA A 166 15.03 -0.77 -9.90
CA ALA A 166 14.72 -0.07 -11.14
C ALA A 166 14.89 -0.98 -12.36
N GLN A 167 15.95 -1.79 -12.41
CA GLN A 167 16.16 -2.76 -13.49
C GLN A 167 15.10 -3.88 -13.53
N ALA A 168 14.59 -4.31 -12.36
CA ALA A 168 13.53 -5.30 -12.31
C ALA A 168 12.19 -4.72 -12.79
N TRP A 169 11.93 -3.45 -12.52
CA TRP A 169 10.79 -2.74 -13.08
C TRP A 169 10.90 -2.64 -14.61
N GLN A 170 12.03 -2.15 -15.14
CA GLN A 170 12.29 -2.04 -16.57
C GLN A 170 12.10 -3.37 -17.32
N ALA A 171 12.41 -4.50 -16.68
CA ALA A 171 12.24 -5.81 -17.28
C ALA A 171 10.77 -6.26 -17.45
N ILE A 172 9.82 -5.60 -16.78
CA ILE A 172 8.39 -5.99 -16.76
C ILE A 172 7.43 -4.85 -17.12
N GLU A 173 7.90 -3.61 -17.23
CA GLU A 173 7.05 -2.41 -17.38
C GLU A 173 6.12 -2.47 -18.59
N ASP A 174 6.58 -3.04 -19.70
CA ASP A 174 5.79 -3.17 -20.94
C ASP A 174 4.66 -4.21 -20.84
N SER A 175 4.75 -5.14 -19.90
CA SER A 175 3.79 -6.23 -19.74
C SER A 175 2.97 -6.15 -18.46
N ALA A 176 3.50 -5.52 -17.43
CA ALA A 176 2.85 -5.43 -16.13
C ALA A 176 1.80 -4.33 -16.12
N CYS A 177 0.64 -4.66 -15.53
CA CYS A 177 -0.36 -3.66 -15.16
C CYS A 177 -0.91 -2.84 -16.33
N LEU A 178 -1.37 -3.55 -17.37
CA LEU A 178 -2.10 -2.96 -18.50
C LEU A 178 -3.61 -2.85 -18.25
N ASP A 179 -4.01 -2.77 -16.98
CA ASP A 179 -5.42 -2.71 -16.57
C ASP A 179 -5.99 -1.30 -16.78
N HIS A 180 -6.63 -1.09 -17.92
CA HIS A 180 -7.29 0.18 -18.25
C HIS A 180 -8.66 0.34 -17.58
N ASP A 181 -9.27 -0.76 -17.16
CA ASP A 181 -10.62 -0.79 -16.60
C ASP A 181 -10.63 -0.79 -15.06
N ASP A 182 -9.46 -0.76 -14.42
CA ASP A 182 -9.26 -0.83 -12.96
C ASP A 182 -9.99 -2.03 -12.30
N VAL A 183 -9.95 -3.19 -12.97
CA VAL A 183 -10.60 -4.43 -12.52
C VAL A 183 -9.64 -5.42 -11.87
N LEU A 184 -8.33 -5.17 -11.95
CA LEU A 184 -7.28 -6.02 -11.39
C LEU A 184 -6.67 -5.40 -10.12
N HIS A 185 -5.97 -6.23 -9.36
CA HIS A 185 -5.06 -5.79 -8.30
C HIS A 185 -3.67 -5.59 -8.89
N GLU A 186 -3.23 -4.36 -8.99
CA GLU A 186 -1.97 -3.95 -9.63
C GLU A 186 -0.72 -4.50 -8.94
N ASP A 187 -0.80 -4.74 -7.63
CA ASP A 187 0.28 -5.30 -6.82
C ASP A 187 0.42 -6.81 -6.99
N ILE A 188 -0.70 -7.51 -7.16
CA ILE A 188 -0.72 -8.94 -7.49
C ILE A 188 -0.23 -9.15 -8.91
N ASP A 189 -0.74 -8.36 -9.87
CA ASP A 189 -0.30 -8.40 -11.27
C ASP A 189 1.21 -8.21 -11.37
N LEU A 190 1.75 -7.18 -10.71
CA LEU A 190 3.18 -6.93 -10.62
C LEU A 190 3.95 -8.15 -10.09
N ALA A 191 3.46 -8.76 -9.01
CA ALA A 191 4.11 -9.93 -8.41
C ALA A 191 4.09 -11.15 -9.32
N VAL A 192 3.04 -11.33 -10.12
CA VAL A 192 2.95 -12.40 -11.12
C VAL A 192 3.98 -12.20 -12.22
N HIS A 193 4.10 -10.99 -12.78
CA HIS A 193 5.10 -10.67 -13.80
C HIS A 193 6.54 -10.83 -13.28
N LEU A 194 6.83 -10.37 -12.06
CA LEU A 194 8.12 -10.60 -11.42
C LEU A 194 8.46 -12.10 -11.32
N LYS A 195 7.48 -12.92 -10.97
CA LYS A 195 7.68 -14.36 -10.91
C LYS A 195 7.89 -14.98 -12.30
N GLN A 196 7.12 -14.58 -13.32
CA GLN A 196 7.23 -15.08 -14.68
C GLN A 196 8.60 -14.79 -15.28
N THR A 197 9.19 -13.63 -14.96
CA THR A 197 10.54 -13.25 -15.38
C THR A 197 11.65 -13.82 -14.50
N GLY A 198 11.31 -14.65 -13.50
CA GLY A 198 12.28 -15.25 -12.59
C GLY A 198 12.87 -14.30 -11.56
N ILE A 199 12.34 -13.10 -11.44
CA ILE A 199 12.80 -12.09 -10.49
C ILE A 199 12.37 -12.49 -9.08
N ARG A 200 13.36 -12.58 -8.17
CA ARG A 200 13.11 -12.99 -6.79
C ARG A 200 12.48 -11.87 -5.98
N VAL A 201 11.35 -12.17 -5.35
CA VAL A 201 10.72 -11.33 -4.33
C VAL A 201 11.07 -11.85 -2.94
N ALA A 202 11.45 -10.95 -2.01
CA ALA A 202 11.73 -11.31 -0.62
C ALA A 202 10.77 -10.60 0.35
N TYR A 203 10.44 -11.27 1.45
CA TYR A 203 9.69 -10.69 2.56
C TYR A 203 10.66 -10.17 3.62
N VAL A 204 10.51 -8.88 3.99
CA VAL A 204 11.38 -8.18 4.93
C VAL A 204 10.59 -7.79 6.18
N PRO A 205 10.67 -8.55 7.28
CA PRO A 205 9.87 -8.31 8.49
C PRO A 205 10.09 -6.93 9.15
N ARG A 206 11.26 -6.33 8.94
CA ARG A 206 11.60 -5.01 9.49
C ARG A 206 11.12 -3.84 8.62
N MET A 207 10.70 -4.10 7.39
CA MET A 207 10.13 -3.11 6.49
C MET A 207 8.65 -2.89 6.82
N ARG A 208 8.37 -2.22 7.95
CA ARG A 208 7.01 -2.07 8.49
C ARG A 208 6.35 -0.81 7.96
N ALA A 209 5.05 -0.92 7.62
CA ALA A 209 4.20 0.21 7.27
C ALA A 209 2.85 0.11 7.99
N GLY A 210 2.39 1.21 8.55
CA GLY A 210 1.00 1.39 8.98
C GLY A 210 0.18 1.97 7.83
N VAL A 211 -1.05 1.50 7.62
CA VAL A 211 -2.00 2.02 6.63
C VAL A 211 -3.35 2.28 7.28
N SER A 212 -4.18 3.10 6.65
CA SER A 212 -5.56 3.31 7.09
C SER A 212 -6.46 2.12 6.73
N ALA A 213 -7.34 1.76 7.64
CA ALA A 213 -8.40 0.78 7.39
C ALA A 213 -9.66 1.42 6.77
N ARG A 214 -9.63 2.68 6.34
CA ARG A 214 -10.77 3.43 5.76
C ARG A 214 -11.53 2.66 4.68
N ARG A 215 -10.87 1.69 4.02
CA ARG A 215 -11.54 0.80 3.07
C ARG A 215 -12.62 -0.07 3.72
N LEU A 216 -12.54 -0.32 5.01
CA LEU A 216 -13.59 -1.02 5.78
C LEU A 216 -14.87 -0.16 5.91
N ASP A 217 -14.74 1.17 5.77
CA ASP A 217 -15.87 2.10 5.81
C ASP A 217 -16.56 2.25 4.44
N SER A 218 -16.02 1.61 3.40
CA SER A 218 -16.61 1.63 2.06
C SER A 218 -17.96 0.92 2.01
N SER A 219 -18.76 1.19 0.98
CA SER A 219 -20.02 0.49 0.78
C SER A 219 -19.81 -1.02 0.59
N PRO A 220 -20.75 -1.87 0.98
CA PRO A 220 -20.65 -3.33 0.76
C PRO A 220 -20.44 -3.73 -0.71
N SER A 221 -21.00 -2.97 -1.65
CA SER A 221 -20.81 -3.19 -3.09
C SER A 221 -19.39 -2.85 -3.52
N SER A 222 -18.85 -1.71 -3.06
CA SER A 222 -17.48 -1.29 -3.34
C SER A 222 -16.46 -2.27 -2.74
N PHE A 223 -16.67 -2.70 -1.49
CA PHE A 223 -15.79 -3.69 -0.86
C PHE A 223 -15.85 -5.05 -1.56
N ARG A 224 -17.02 -5.48 -2.02
CA ARG A 224 -17.17 -6.71 -2.81
C ARG A 224 -16.44 -6.61 -4.13
N ALA A 225 -16.59 -5.50 -4.86
CA ALA A 225 -15.86 -5.24 -6.11
C ALA A 225 -14.34 -5.32 -5.88
N TYR A 226 -13.85 -4.65 -4.83
CA TYR A 226 -12.45 -4.71 -4.45
C TYR A 226 -11.95 -6.14 -4.21
N THR A 227 -12.71 -6.96 -3.45
CA THR A 227 -12.30 -8.35 -3.16
C THR A 227 -12.41 -9.27 -4.38
N HIS A 228 -13.25 -8.93 -5.38
CA HIS A 228 -13.31 -9.68 -6.64
C HIS A 228 -12.07 -9.51 -7.50
N ARG A 229 -11.38 -8.36 -7.42
CA ARG A 229 -10.14 -8.10 -8.15
C ARG A 229 -9.05 -9.13 -7.86
N PHE A 230 -9.00 -9.71 -6.63
CA PHE A 230 -8.05 -10.78 -6.30
C PHE A 230 -8.16 -11.96 -7.25
N ASN A 231 -9.37 -12.45 -7.47
CA ASN A 231 -9.57 -13.58 -8.37
C ASN A 231 -9.37 -13.18 -9.83
N ALA A 232 -9.93 -12.04 -10.24
CA ALA A 232 -9.82 -11.55 -11.60
C ALA A 232 -8.34 -11.42 -12.05
N THR A 233 -7.47 -10.92 -11.15
CA THR A 233 -6.03 -10.80 -11.44
C THR A 233 -5.36 -12.15 -11.65
N TYR A 234 -5.62 -13.13 -10.80
CA TYR A 234 -5.01 -14.45 -10.99
C TYR A 234 -5.59 -15.18 -12.22
N GLU A 235 -6.90 -15.05 -12.43
CA GLU A 235 -7.59 -15.64 -13.61
C GLU A 235 -7.06 -15.06 -14.92
N SER A 236 -6.79 -13.75 -14.99
CA SER A 236 -6.20 -13.11 -16.18
C SER A 236 -4.81 -13.66 -16.53
N HIS A 237 -4.10 -14.18 -15.54
CA HIS A 237 -2.80 -14.84 -15.71
C HIS A 237 -2.88 -16.36 -15.85
N GLY A 238 -4.07 -16.93 -16.00
CA GLY A 238 -4.27 -18.39 -16.09
C GLY A 238 -3.95 -19.13 -14.78
N ILE A 239 -3.94 -18.42 -13.64
CA ILE A 239 -3.67 -19.02 -12.32
C ILE A 239 -5.02 -19.31 -11.68
N ASP A 240 -5.50 -20.55 -11.78
CA ASP A 240 -6.68 -21.02 -11.05
C ASP A 240 -6.24 -21.99 -9.96
N HIS A 241 -6.46 -21.60 -8.71
CA HIS A 241 -6.22 -22.45 -7.55
C HIS A 241 -7.23 -22.16 -6.45
N TRP A 242 -7.80 -23.22 -5.86
CA TRP A 242 -8.83 -23.08 -4.83
C TRP A 242 -8.41 -22.26 -3.61
N THR A 243 -7.09 -22.23 -3.27
CA THR A 243 -6.55 -21.41 -2.17
C THR A 243 -6.63 -19.91 -2.44
N LEU A 244 -6.83 -19.49 -3.69
CA LEU A 244 -7.00 -18.07 -4.04
C LEU A 244 -8.35 -17.53 -3.59
N ARG A 245 -9.34 -18.39 -3.47
CA ARG A 245 -10.70 -18.01 -3.02
C ARG A 245 -10.74 -17.75 -1.52
N ALA A 246 -9.87 -18.38 -0.74
CA ALA A 246 -9.84 -18.24 0.71
C ALA A 246 -9.56 -16.81 1.21
N PRO A 247 -8.57 -16.05 0.69
CA PRO A 247 -8.34 -14.66 1.10
C PRO A 247 -9.56 -13.76 0.89
N ARG A 248 -10.27 -13.92 -0.24
CA ARG A 248 -11.48 -13.17 -0.54
C ARG A 248 -12.58 -13.41 0.50
N HIS A 249 -12.87 -14.68 0.80
CA HIS A 249 -13.90 -15.03 1.76
C HIS A 249 -13.54 -14.62 3.19
N LEU A 250 -12.25 -14.73 3.55
CA LEU A 250 -11.74 -14.26 4.84
C LEU A 250 -11.92 -12.74 4.98
N LEU A 251 -11.51 -11.96 3.97
CA LEU A 251 -11.65 -10.50 3.97
C LEU A 251 -13.12 -10.07 4.02
N GLN A 252 -13.99 -10.76 3.27
CA GLN A 252 -15.43 -10.49 3.31
C GLN A 252 -16.03 -10.84 4.67
N GLY A 253 -15.68 -11.97 5.26
CA GLY A 253 -16.11 -12.36 6.60
C GLY A 253 -15.67 -11.36 7.67
N LEU A 254 -14.42 -10.89 7.59
CA LEU A 254 -13.87 -9.87 8.46
C LEU A 254 -14.61 -8.52 8.33
N PHE A 255 -14.87 -8.08 7.10
CA PHE A 255 -15.64 -6.86 6.83
C PHE A 255 -17.04 -6.91 7.47
N TRP A 256 -17.76 -8.00 7.28
CA TRP A 256 -19.09 -8.17 7.87
C TRP A 256 -19.05 -8.30 9.39
N GLY A 257 -18.06 -9.01 9.94
CA GLY A 257 -17.87 -9.13 11.39
C GLY A 257 -17.61 -7.80 12.08
N LEU A 258 -16.71 -6.97 11.51
CA LEU A 258 -16.41 -5.65 12.06
C LEU A 258 -17.59 -4.69 11.93
N ARG A 259 -18.30 -4.72 10.82
CA ARG A 259 -19.47 -3.87 10.60
C ARG A 259 -20.64 -4.25 11.53
N SER A 260 -20.82 -5.55 11.79
CA SER A 260 -21.81 -6.03 12.76
C SER A 260 -21.44 -5.61 14.18
N ALA A 261 -20.16 -5.67 14.55
CA ALA A 261 -19.69 -5.24 15.87
C ALA A 261 -19.87 -3.72 16.06
N SER A 262 -19.57 -2.89 15.05
CA SER A 262 -19.76 -1.44 15.12
C SER A 262 -21.26 -1.05 15.18
N SER A 263 -22.14 -1.77 14.51
CA SER A 263 -23.59 -1.56 14.61
C SER A 263 -24.15 -1.92 15.98
N LEU A 264 -23.62 -2.97 16.62
CA LEU A 264 -24.01 -3.38 17.97
C LEU A 264 -23.56 -2.35 19.02
N THR A 265 -22.34 -1.79 18.89
CA THR A 265 -21.85 -0.76 19.82
C THR A 265 -22.61 0.55 19.65
N SER A 266 -22.97 0.95 18.44
CA SER A 266 -23.79 2.15 18.20
C SER A 266 -25.26 1.98 18.62
N SER A 267 -25.81 0.76 18.59
CA SER A 267 -27.14 0.45 19.10
C SER A 267 -27.16 0.44 20.63
N ALA A 268 -26.13 -0.15 21.26
CA ALA A 268 -26.01 -0.17 22.72
C ALA A 268 -25.80 1.23 23.31
N ALA A 269 -25.05 2.10 22.61
CA ALA A 269 -24.88 3.51 23.01
C ALA A 269 -26.21 4.28 22.92
N ARG A 270 -27.01 4.08 21.87
CA ARG A 270 -28.34 4.70 21.74
C ARG A 270 -29.33 4.22 22.77
N THR A 271 -29.34 2.91 23.08
CA THR A 271 -30.21 2.36 24.15
C THR A 271 -29.82 2.88 25.54
N ALA A 272 -28.52 3.06 25.80
CA ALA A 272 -28.07 3.64 27.06
C ALA A 272 -28.40 5.15 27.18
N GLU A 273 -28.37 5.91 26.08
CA GLU A 273 -28.80 7.32 26.08
C GLU A 273 -30.31 7.46 26.31
N ASP A 274 -31.14 6.55 25.77
CA ASP A 274 -32.58 6.50 25.99
C ASP A 274 -32.95 6.08 27.41
N ASP A 275 -32.25 5.14 28.00
CA ASP A 275 -32.48 4.64 29.37
C ASP A 275 -32.04 5.68 30.47
N PHE A 276 -31.08 6.55 30.17
CA PHE A 276 -30.61 7.58 31.09
C PHE A 276 -31.22 8.97 30.87
N GLY A 277 -32.17 9.13 29.96
CA GLY A 277 -32.98 10.34 29.82
C GLY A 277 -32.18 11.61 29.47
N LEU A 278 -31.01 11.49 28.82
CA LEU A 278 -30.17 12.61 28.41
C LEU A 278 -30.59 13.17 27.03
N SER A 279 -31.85 13.43 26.86
CA SER A 279 -32.35 14.23 25.74
C SER A 279 -31.96 15.70 25.98
N ARG A 280 -30.98 16.19 25.25
CA ARG A 280 -30.71 17.63 25.18
C ARG A 280 -31.89 18.34 24.57
N ARG A 281 -32.65 19.04 25.41
CA ARG A 281 -33.54 20.12 24.96
C ARG A 281 -32.67 21.33 24.61
N VAL A 282 -32.74 21.79 23.40
CA VAL A 282 -32.62 23.21 23.02
C VAL A 282 -33.80 23.54 22.19
#